data_263efe8b0ad4d5a8be83614c84de08e4
#
_entry.id   263efe8b0ad4d5a8be83614c84de08e4
#
_cell.length_a   1.000
_cell.length_b   1.000
_cell.length_c   1.000
_cell.angle_alpha   90.00
_cell.angle_beta   90.00
_cell.angle_gamma   90.00
#
_symmetry.space_group_name_H-M   'P 1'
#
loop_
_entity.id
_entity.type
_entity.pdbx_description
1 polymer ?
#
loop_
_entity_poly.entity_id
_entity_poly.type
_entity_poly.pdbx_seq_one_letter_code
_entity_poly.pdbx_strand_id
1 'polypeptide(L)'
;MAAAGIISIESAGDARLTDTRADEQERGVTIKSTGISLYYQTSDEDLEGLTQKRDGNDFVINLIDSPGHVDFSSEVTAALRITDGALVVVDCIEGVCVQTETVLRQALGERIKPVLAINKLDRCFLELMLEGEEAYTNFLRVIETANVILATYTDEKMGDCQVYPDKGTVCFSAGLHAWAFTLKTFAEIYAKKFGVPKEKMMEKLWGDNFFDPKEKKWTKKNTGAATCSRAFVQFIYNPIKKVIDACMNEKRDEAFTMLQKLNVFDRLKPADKDLNGKPLMKRCMQSWLPAHEALLMLMIHHLPSPLTAQKYRTETLYEGPMDDKYADAMNNCDPNGPLMVYVSKMIPSQDKGRFFAFGRVFSGTIAAGMKVRIMGPNYIPGQKKDLYLKSVQRTVLCMGRRQEAVEDVPAGNTVALVGLDQFITKNATITNDKNDD
;
A
#
# COMPACT_ATOMS: atom_id res chain seq x y z
N MET A 1 -8.77 -5.02 3.63
CA MET A 1 -10.24 -4.86 3.51
C MET A 1 -10.99 -5.81 4.45
N ALA A 2 -10.70 -7.11 4.48
CA ALA A 2 -11.36 -8.03 5.42
C ALA A 2 -11.07 -7.67 6.90
N ALA A 3 -9.83 -7.36 7.25
CA ALA A 3 -9.46 -6.93 8.61
C ALA A 3 -10.11 -5.60 9.04
N ALA A 4 -10.46 -4.74 8.10
CA ALA A 4 -11.20 -3.50 8.34
C ALA A 4 -12.75 -3.69 8.30
N GLY A 5 -13.23 -4.92 8.21
CA GLY A 5 -14.66 -5.24 8.21
C GLY A 5 -15.43 -4.86 6.95
N ILE A 6 -14.75 -4.53 5.84
CA ILE A 6 -15.37 -4.10 4.58
C ILE A 6 -15.88 -5.29 3.77
N ILE A 7 -15.15 -6.41 3.80
CA ILE A 7 -15.54 -7.68 3.17
C ILE A 7 -15.42 -8.82 4.18
N SER A 8 -16.08 -9.95 3.91
CA SER A 8 -15.93 -11.14 4.74
C SER A 8 -14.52 -11.75 4.59
N ILE A 9 -14.05 -12.41 5.63
CA ILE A 9 -12.75 -13.11 5.63
C ILE A 9 -12.76 -14.23 4.58
N GLU A 10 -13.91 -14.84 4.34
CA GLU A 10 -14.09 -15.92 3.35
C GLU A 10 -13.90 -15.43 1.92
N SER A 11 -14.24 -14.17 1.66
CA SER A 11 -14.08 -13.53 0.35
C SER A 11 -12.68 -12.91 0.15
N ALA A 12 -11.80 -13.00 1.16
CA ALA A 12 -10.46 -12.43 1.06
C ALA A 12 -9.63 -13.19 0.00
N GLY A 13 -9.10 -12.46 -0.96
CA GLY A 13 -8.36 -12.99 -2.11
C GLY A 13 -9.20 -13.19 -3.37
N ASP A 14 -10.50 -13.38 -3.25
CA ASP A 14 -11.40 -13.62 -4.39
C ASP A 14 -12.24 -12.39 -4.77
N ALA A 15 -12.51 -11.50 -3.79
CA ALA A 15 -13.34 -10.32 -4.01
C ALA A 15 -12.55 -9.20 -4.71
N ARG A 16 -13.12 -8.67 -5.79
CA ARG A 16 -12.63 -7.49 -6.53
C ARG A 16 -13.47 -6.26 -6.17
N LEU A 17 -13.28 -5.77 -4.96
CA LEU A 17 -14.09 -4.67 -4.42
C LEU A 17 -13.81 -3.32 -5.10
N THR A 18 -12.59 -3.12 -5.54
CA THR A 18 -12.12 -1.90 -6.21
C THR A 18 -12.51 -1.86 -7.69
N ASP A 19 -12.71 -3.00 -8.32
CA ASP A 19 -13.21 -3.10 -9.69
C ASP A 19 -14.73 -2.91 -9.69
N THR A 20 -15.18 -1.66 -9.77
CA THR A 20 -16.60 -1.30 -9.61
C THR A 20 -17.40 -1.39 -10.91
N ARG A 21 -16.74 -1.36 -12.08
CA ARG A 21 -17.36 -1.42 -13.40
C ARG A 21 -17.58 -2.87 -13.86
N ALA A 22 -18.60 -3.07 -14.67
CA ALA A 22 -18.91 -4.40 -15.24
C ALA A 22 -17.80 -4.90 -16.18
N ASP A 23 -17.25 -4.01 -17.01
CA ASP A 23 -16.15 -4.33 -17.94
C ASP A 23 -14.83 -4.65 -17.21
N GLU A 24 -14.56 -4.03 -16.07
CA GLU A 24 -13.41 -4.38 -15.22
C GLU A 24 -13.54 -5.81 -14.66
N GLN A 25 -14.74 -6.14 -14.20
CA GLN A 25 -15.02 -7.47 -13.61
C GLN A 25 -14.97 -8.57 -14.66
N GLU A 26 -15.53 -8.32 -15.85
CA GLU A 26 -15.55 -9.27 -16.96
C GLU A 26 -14.14 -9.54 -17.50
N ARG A 27 -13.36 -8.49 -17.70
CA ARG A 27 -12.00 -8.59 -18.24
C ARG A 27 -10.94 -8.91 -17.19
N GLY A 28 -11.25 -8.73 -15.90
CA GLY A 28 -10.30 -8.90 -14.82
C GLY A 28 -9.16 -7.89 -14.79
N VAL A 29 -9.39 -6.68 -15.33
CA VAL A 29 -8.41 -5.59 -15.41
C VAL A 29 -9.00 -4.32 -14.84
N THR A 30 -8.28 -3.64 -13.95
CA THR A 30 -8.67 -2.33 -13.42
C THR A 30 -8.52 -1.28 -14.52
N ILE A 31 -9.57 -0.52 -14.79
CA ILE A 31 -9.60 0.56 -15.80
C ILE A 31 -9.62 1.93 -15.13
N LYS A 32 -10.42 2.09 -14.08
CA LYS A 32 -10.58 3.33 -13.31
C LYS A 32 -10.01 3.18 -11.91
N SER A 33 -9.29 4.17 -11.45
CA SER A 33 -8.84 4.19 -10.06
C SER A 33 -10.00 4.35 -9.09
N THR A 34 -9.97 3.61 -7.99
CA THR A 34 -11.03 3.61 -6.96
C THR A 34 -10.42 3.82 -5.59
N GLY A 35 -11.04 4.68 -4.78
CA GLY A 35 -10.60 4.98 -3.42
C GLY A 35 -11.39 4.21 -2.37
N ILE A 36 -10.69 3.79 -1.33
CA ILE A 36 -11.27 3.19 -0.14
C ILE A 36 -10.55 3.73 1.08
N SER A 37 -11.28 4.24 2.07
CA SER A 37 -10.73 4.62 3.36
C SER A 37 -10.80 3.44 4.33
N LEU A 38 -9.65 3.01 4.83
CA LEU A 38 -9.52 1.90 5.76
C LEU A 38 -9.21 2.45 7.16
N TYR A 39 -9.96 2.00 8.15
CA TYR A 39 -9.62 2.19 9.55
C TYR A 39 -8.83 0.99 10.06
N TYR A 40 -7.72 1.25 10.75
CA TYR A 40 -6.89 0.21 11.34
C TYR A 40 -6.33 0.65 12.69
N GLN A 41 -6.51 -0.19 13.69
CA GLN A 41 -5.96 -0.02 15.02
C GLN A 41 -4.86 -1.05 15.26
N THR A 42 -3.75 -0.62 15.83
CA THR A 42 -2.59 -1.50 16.10
C THR A 42 -2.07 -1.30 17.52
N SER A 43 -1.09 -2.10 17.91
CA SER A 43 -0.46 -2.04 19.23
C SER A 43 0.75 -1.10 19.26
N ASP A 44 1.15 -0.65 20.44
CA ASP A 44 2.40 0.11 20.62
C ASP A 44 3.63 -0.72 20.23
N GLU A 45 3.60 -2.04 20.45
CA GLU A 45 4.69 -2.95 20.08
C GLU A 45 4.91 -2.96 18.57
N ASP A 46 3.82 -2.99 17.78
CA ASP A 46 3.88 -2.97 16.32
C ASP A 46 4.42 -1.63 15.78
N LEU A 47 4.23 -0.56 16.53
CA LEU A 47 4.67 0.80 16.17
C LEU A 47 6.07 1.14 16.69
N GLU A 48 6.72 0.20 17.35
CA GLU A 48 8.12 0.39 17.77
C GLU A 48 9.02 0.65 16.56
N GLY A 49 9.83 1.72 16.65
CA GLY A 49 10.68 2.17 15.57
C GLY A 49 10.01 3.06 14.51
N LEU A 50 8.73 3.40 14.69
CA LEU A 50 8.07 4.38 13.83
C LEU A 50 8.68 5.77 14.03
N THR A 51 9.19 6.35 12.95
CA THR A 51 9.87 7.66 12.97
C THR A 51 8.93 8.84 12.73
N GLN A 52 7.77 8.59 12.14
CA GLN A 52 6.80 9.63 11.84
C GLN A 52 5.98 10.02 13.08
N LYS A 53 5.58 11.29 13.14
CA LYS A 53 4.67 11.78 14.19
C LYS A 53 3.33 11.04 14.10
N ARG A 54 2.84 10.58 15.23
CA ARG A 54 1.53 9.93 15.38
C ARG A 54 0.74 10.53 16.53
N ASP A 55 -0.55 10.36 16.47
CA ASP A 55 -1.48 10.79 17.50
C ASP A 55 -2.33 9.58 17.95
N GLY A 56 -1.67 8.65 18.65
CA GLY A 56 -2.27 7.39 19.07
C GLY A 56 -1.94 6.19 18.17
N ASN A 57 -2.75 5.15 18.28
CA ASN A 57 -2.60 3.85 17.61
C ASN A 57 -3.65 3.58 16.53
N ASP A 58 -4.47 4.58 16.26
CA ASP A 58 -5.53 4.53 15.26
C ASP A 58 -5.08 5.19 13.97
N PHE A 59 -5.27 4.52 12.85
CA PHE A 59 -4.86 5.00 11.54
C PHE A 59 -6.01 4.95 10.55
N VAL A 60 -6.11 5.99 9.73
CA VAL A 60 -6.91 5.98 8.51
C VAL A 60 -5.98 5.88 7.32
N ILE A 61 -6.17 4.85 6.50
CA ILE A 61 -5.40 4.61 5.28
C ILE A 61 -6.33 4.83 4.11
N ASN A 62 -6.08 5.89 3.35
CA ASN A 62 -6.80 6.17 2.11
C ASN A 62 -6.13 5.40 0.97
N LEU A 63 -6.64 4.22 0.69
CA LEU A 63 -6.12 3.34 -0.35
C LEU A 63 -6.73 3.73 -1.70
N ILE A 64 -5.88 4.03 -2.68
CA ILE A 64 -6.27 4.26 -4.07
C ILE A 64 -5.75 3.10 -4.91
N ASP A 65 -6.66 2.29 -5.44
CA ASP A 65 -6.34 1.25 -6.41
C ASP A 65 -6.26 1.87 -7.79
N SER A 66 -5.15 1.73 -8.49
CA SER A 66 -4.92 2.33 -9.80
C SER A 66 -4.60 1.29 -10.87
N PRO A 67 -4.97 1.55 -12.15
CA PRO A 67 -4.66 0.65 -13.24
C PRO A 67 -3.16 0.43 -13.41
N GLY A 68 -2.77 -0.81 -13.81
CA GLY A 68 -1.38 -1.13 -14.15
C GLY A 68 -1.09 -1.04 -15.65
N HIS A 69 -2.10 -0.89 -16.51
CA HIS A 69 -1.95 -0.90 -17.96
C HIS A 69 -1.58 0.47 -18.53
N VAL A 70 -0.66 0.51 -19.48
CA VAL A 70 -0.15 1.77 -20.08
C VAL A 70 -1.24 2.62 -20.76
N ASP A 71 -2.28 1.99 -21.30
CA ASP A 71 -3.40 2.69 -21.94
C ASP A 71 -4.19 3.56 -20.95
N PHE A 72 -4.06 3.30 -19.65
CA PHE A 72 -4.74 4.03 -18.59
C PHE A 72 -3.79 4.95 -17.79
N SER A 73 -2.69 5.37 -18.39
CA SER A 73 -1.67 6.21 -17.72
C SER A 73 -2.21 7.53 -17.16
N SER A 74 -3.24 8.10 -17.77
CA SER A 74 -3.92 9.30 -17.26
C SER A 74 -4.62 9.07 -15.92
N GLU A 75 -5.20 7.88 -15.70
CA GLU A 75 -5.80 7.50 -14.43
C GLU A 75 -4.72 7.31 -13.34
N VAL A 76 -3.58 6.75 -13.71
CA VAL A 76 -2.43 6.61 -12.81
C VAL A 76 -1.92 7.97 -12.38
N THR A 77 -1.73 8.91 -13.31
CA THR A 77 -1.28 10.28 -12.98
C THR A 77 -2.28 10.99 -12.07
N ALA A 78 -3.57 10.88 -12.35
CA ALA A 78 -4.62 11.45 -11.49
C ALA A 78 -4.58 10.87 -10.07
N ALA A 79 -4.34 9.56 -9.94
CA ALA A 79 -4.19 8.90 -8.64
C ALA A 79 -2.92 9.37 -7.90
N LEU A 80 -1.79 9.50 -8.60
CA LEU A 80 -0.53 9.93 -7.99
C LEU A 80 -0.60 11.35 -7.41
N ARG A 81 -1.36 12.25 -7.98
CA ARG A 81 -1.50 13.63 -7.48
C ARG A 81 -2.21 13.72 -6.13
N ILE A 82 -3.05 12.76 -5.80
CA ILE A 82 -3.81 12.75 -4.54
C ILE A 82 -3.24 11.79 -3.48
N THR A 83 -2.15 11.10 -3.77
CA THR A 83 -1.50 10.14 -2.87
C THR A 83 -0.15 10.64 -2.39
N ASP A 84 0.38 10.02 -1.33
CA ASP A 84 1.67 10.38 -0.72
C ASP A 84 2.72 9.30 -0.91
N GLY A 85 2.30 8.06 -1.02
CA GLY A 85 3.16 6.91 -1.21
C GLY A 85 2.55 5.90 -2.16
N ALA A 86 3.35 4.98 -2.66
CA ALA A 86 2.95 3.94 -3.57
C ALA A 86 3.40 2.56 -3.09
N LEU A 87 2.46 1.63 -3.03
CA LEU A 87 2.76 0.21 -2.95
C LEU A 87 2.88 -0.34 -4.37
N VAL A 88 4.09 -0.57 -4.81
CA VAL A 88 4.38 -1.10 -6.15
C VAL A 88 4.36 -2.62 -6.11
N VAL A 89 3.44 -3.22 -6.84
CA VAL A 89 3.25 -4.68 -6.85
C VAL A 89 3.85 -5.27 -8.11
N VAL A 90 4.75 -6.22 -7.95
CA VAL A 90 5.44 -6.91 -9.05
C VAL A 90 5.28 -8.43 -8.90
N ASP A 91 5.27 -9.13 -10.04
CA ASP A 91 5.29 -10.60 -10.08
C ASP A 91 6.68 -11.12 -9.65
N CYS A 92 6.72 -12.14 -8.81
CA CYS A 92 7.97 -12.70 -8.30
C CYS A 92 8.83 -13.39 -9.38
N ILE A 93 8.25 -13.76 -10.50
CA ILE A 93 8.93 -14.44 -11.61
C ILE A 93 9.22 -13.48 -12.75
N GLU A 94 8.19 -12.78 -13.23
CA GLU A 94 8.32 -11.84 -14.35
C GLU A 94 9.08 -10.56 -13.95
N GLY A 95 8.94 -10.15 -12.69
CA GLY A 95 9.66 -9.02 -12.13
C GLY A 95 9.15 -7.68 -12.65
N VAL A 96 10.09 -6.74 -12.78
CA VAL A 96 9.80 -5.37 -13.24
C VAL A 96 9.66 -5.36 -14.76
N CYS A 97 8.44 -5.12 -15.23
CA CYS A 97 8.10 -4.98 -16.64
C CYS A 97 8.13 -3.50 -17.08
N VAL A 98 8.03 -3.24 -18.37
CA VAL A 98 8.02 -1.88 -18.95
C VAL A 98 6.93 -1.01 -18.31
N GLN A 99 5.77 -1.56 -18.05
CA GLN A 99 4.66 -0.87 -17.38
C GLN A 99 5.02 -0.46 -15.95
N THR A 100 5.65 -1.37 -15.21
CA THR A 100 6.13 -1.10 -13.84
C THR A 100 7.18 0.01 -13.84
N GLU A 101 8.12 -0.02 -14.78
CA GLU A 101 9.12 1.02 -14.95
C GLU A 101 8.48 2.39 -15.20
N THR A 102 7.51 2.46 -16.10
CA THR A 102 6.78 3.69 -16.43
C THR A 102 6.08 4.26 -15.19
N VAL A 103 5.38 3.42 -14.44
CA VAL A 103 4.68 3.84 -13.21
C VAL A 103 5.67 4.30 -12.13
N LEU A 104 6.79 3.60 -11.95
CA LEU A 104 7.84 4.00 -11.01
C LEU A 104 8.41 5.38 -11.36
N ARG A 105 8.72 5.62 -12.64
CA ARG A 105 9.23 6.93 -13.10
C ARG A 105 8.20 8.04 -12.89
N GLN A 106 6.92 7.79 -13.16
CA GLN A 106 5.85 8.75 -12.90
C GLN A 106 5.70 9.04 -11.40
N ALA A 107 5.72 8.02 -10.55
CA ALA A 107 5.62 8.19 -9.11
C ALA A 107 6.78 9.03 -8.55
N LEU A 108 8.00 8.76 -8.96
CA LEU A 108 9.16 9.55 -8.56
C LEU A 108 9.09 11.00 -9.04
N GLY A 109 8.62 11.22 -10.27
CA GLY A 109 8.41 12.56 -10.82
C GLY A 109 7.38 13.38 -10.04
N GLU A 110 6.36 12.73 -9.48
CA GLU A 110 5.35 13.34 -8.60
C GLU A 110 5.76 13.35 -7.11
N ARG A 111 7.00 13.01 -6.80
CA ARG A 111 7.52 12.89 -5.42
C ARG A 111 6.73 11.93 -4.55
N ILE A 112 6.35 10.80 -5.10
CA ILE A 112 5.68 9.71 -4.38
C ILE A 112 6.72 8.70 -3.92
N LYS A 113 6.77 8.43 -2.62
CA LYS A 113 7.70 7.44 -2.07
C LYS A 113 7.20 6.02 -2.33
N PRO A 114 8.00 5.15 -2.97
CA PRO A 114 7.60 3.77 -3.22
C PRO A 114 8.03 2.83 -2.09
N VAL A 115 7.25 1.77 -1.93
CA VAL A 115 7.64 0.49 -1.32
C VAL A 115 7.29 -0.64 -2.27
N LEU A 116 7.97 -1.78 -2.17
CA LEU A 116 7.82 -2.88 -3.11
C LEU A 116 7.08 -4.06 -2.48
N ALA A 117 6.11 -4.61 -3.19
CA ALA A 117 5.51 -5.90 -2.87
C ALA A 117 5.78 -6.90 -4.00
N ILE A 118 6.58 -7.92 -3.71
CA ILE A 118 6.81 -9.06 -4.60
C ILE A 118 5.66 -10.02 -4.39
N ASN A 119 4.80 -10.12 -5.38
CA ASN A 119 3.54 -10.87 -5.30
C ASN A 119 3.60 -12.18 -6.10
N LYS A 120 2.58 -13.00 -5.91
CA LYS A 120 2.41 -14.32 -6.53
C LYS A 120 3.48 -15.33 -6.10
N LEU A 121 3.93 -15.27 -4.85
CA LEU A 121 4.87 -16.25 -4.30
C LEU A 121 4.35 -17.70 -4.34
N ASP A 122 3.02 -17.86 -4.34
CA ASP A 122 2.38 -19.16 -4.55
C ASP A 122 2.87 -19.87 -5.82
N ARG A 123 3.23 -19.15 -6.88
CA ARG A 123 3.82 -19.70 -8.11
C ARG A 123 5.17 -20.39 -7.85
N CYS A 124 5.99 -19.83 -6.96
CA CYS A 124 7.29 -20.42 -6.60
C CYS A 124 7.12 -21.81 -5.95
N PHE A 125 6.08 -21.99 -5.16
CA PHE A 125 5.86 -23.21 -4.38
C PHE A 125 5.00 -24.25 -5.11
N LEU A 126 3.95 -23.79 -5.81
CA LEU A 126 2.91 -24.68 -6.37
C LEU A 126 3.06 -24.95 -7.86
N GLU A 127 3.58 -23.99 -8.63
CA GLU A 127 3.72 -24.12 -10.08
C GLU A 127 5.14 -24.49 -10.47
N LEU A 128 6.12 -23.72 -10.06
CA LEU A 128 7.52 -23.88 -10.47
C LEU A 128 8.33 -24.75 -9.50
N MET A 129 7.83 -24.99 -8.29
CA MET A 129 8.49 -25.79 -7.26
C MET A 129 9.96 -25.43 -7.05
N LEU A 130 10.27 -24.12 -7.03
CA LEU A 130 11.63 -23.61 -6.97
C LEU A 130 12.33 -24.04 -5.68
N GLU A 131 13.61 -24.36 -5.81
CA GLU A 131 14.48 -24.49 -4.64
C GLU A 131 14.81 -23.12 -4.03
N GLY A 132 15.12 -23.11 -2.74
CA GLY A 132 15.23 -21.88 -1.97
C GLY A 132 16.24 -20.90 -2.50
N GLU A 133 17.41 -21.35 -2.96
CA GLU A 133 18.46 -20.47 -3.50
C GLU A 133 18.07 -19.90 -4.87
N GLU A 134 17.38 -20.66 -5.68
CA GLU A 134 16.84 -20.21 -6.97
C GLU A 134 15.75 -19.14 -6.76
N ALA A 135 14.84 -19.38 -5.82
CA ALA A 135 13.81 -18.41 -5.46
C ALA A 135 14.42 -17.11 -4.92
N TYR A 136 15.42 -17.20 -4.02
CA TYR A 136 16.15 -16.06 -3.52
C TYR A 136 16.80 -15.24 -4.63
N THR A 137 17.45 -15.90 -5.58
CA THR A 137 18.10 -15.25 -6.74
C THR A 137 17.08 -14.50 -7.60
N ASN A 138 15.90 -15.09 -7.82
CA ASN A 138 14.82 -14.40 -8.52
C ASN A 138 14.33 -13.16 -7.78
N PHE A 139 14.11 -13.25 -6.48
CA PHE A 139 13.69 -12.10 -5.67
C PHE A 139 14.75 -11.00 -5.65
N LEU A 140 16.01 -11.36 -5.51
CA LEU A 140 17.13 -10.42 -5.56
C LEU A 140 17.17 -9.67 -6.90
N ARG A 141 17.03 -10.39 -8.01
CA ARG A 141 16.99 -9.79 -9.35
C ARG A 141 15.85 -8.79 -9.51
N VAL A 142 14.66 -9.12 -9.01
CA VAL A 142 13.49 -8.21 -9.05
C VAL A 142 13.78 -6.93 -8.28
N ILE A 143 14.34 -7.06 -7.08
CA ILE A 143 14.67 -5.92 -6.22
C ILE A 143 15.78 -5.06 -6.83
N GLU A 144 16.83 -5.66 -7.35
CA GLU A 144 17.93 -4.96 -8.00
C GLU A 144 17.45 -4.20 -9.24
N THR A 145 16.61 -4.81 -10.07
CA THR A 145 16.03 -4.16 -11.24
C THR A 145 15.16 -2.94 -10.85
N ALA A 146 14.33 -3.08 -9.83
CA ALA A 146 13.57 -1.95 -9.29
C ALA A 146 14.50 -0.83 -8.78
N ASN A 147 15.55 -1.18 -8.04
CA ASN A 147 16.50 -0.22 -7.49
C ASN A 147 17.32 0.51 -8.54
N VAL A 148 17.65 -0.14 -9.66
CA VAL A 148 18.28 0.54 -10.79
C VAL A 148 17.41 1.68 -11.32
N ILE A 149 16.10 1.46 -11.43
CA ILE A 149 15.16 2.50 -11.86
C ILE A 149 15.03 3.60 -10.79
N LEU A 150 14.86 3.20 -9.52
CA LEU A 150 14.71 4.13 -8.41
C LEU A 150 15.96 5.01 -8.19
N ALA A 151 17.14 4.46 -8.43
CA ALA A 151 18.41 5.19 -8.32
C ALA A 151 18.63 6.24 -9.43
N THR A 152 17.91 6.17 -10.55
CA THR A 152 17.99 7.17 -11.62
C THR A 152 17.37 8.51 -11.23
N TYR A 153 16.54 8.51 -10.19
CA TYR A 153 15.87 9.70 -9.68
C TYR A 153 16.37 10.00 -8.27
N THR A 154 17.05 11.10 -8.12
CA THR A 154 17.54 11.58 -6.83
C THR A 154 16.85 12.89 -6.46
N ASP A 155 16.23 12.91 -5.29
CA ASP A 155 15.62 14.10 -4.71
C ASP A 155 16.05 14.20 -3.24
N GLU A 156 16.79 15.24 -2.90
CA GLU A 156 17.34 15.43 -1.55
C GLU A 156 16.23 15.50 -0.49
N LYS A 157 15.03 16.00 -0.85
CA LYS A 157 13.91 16.14 0.06
C LYS A 157 13.19 14.82 0.36
N MET A 158 13.22 13.89 -0.57
CA MET A 158 12.65 12.55 -0.40
C MET A 158 13.63 11.56 0.22
N GLY A 159 14.93 11.83 0.14
CA GLY A 159 15.98 10.92 0.58
C GLY A 159 16.13 9.71 -0.34
N ASP A 160 16.59 8.59 0.22
CA ASP A 160 16.74 7.33 -0.52
C ASP A 160 15.40 6.69 -0.81
N CYS A 161 15.04 6.59 -2.10
CA CYS A 161 13.81 5.94 -2.57
C CYS A 161 14.01 4.47 -2.97
N GLN A 162 15.23 3.93 -2.89
CA GLN A 162 15.50 2.53 -3.15
C GLN A 162 14.86 1.65 -2.08
N VAL A 163 14.59 0.41 -2.43
CA VAL A 163 13.91 -0.55 -1.56
C VAL A 163 14.86 -1.65 -1.10
N TYR A 164 14.77 -2.00 0.18
CA TYR A 164 15.67 -2.95 0.83
C TYR A 164 14.89 -3.89 1.74
N PRO A 165 14.94 -5.21 1.52
CA PRO A 165 14.29 -6.17 2.40
C PRO A 165 14.76 -6.09 3.85
N ASP A 166 16.05 -5.91 4.07
CA ASP A 166 16.69 -5.79 5.38
C ASP A 166 16.32 -4.50 6.14
N LYS A 167 15.84 -3.48 5.42
CA LYS A 167 15.27 -2.26 6.02
C LYS A 167 13.75 -2.29 6.14
N GLY A 168 13.11 -3.37 5.71
CA GLY A 168 11.68 -3.59 5.82
C GLY A 168 10.81 -2.93 4.75
N THR A 169 11.38 -2.40 3.67
CA THR A 169 10.64 -1.72 2.58
C THR A 169 10.22 -2.64 1.44
N VAL A 170 10.45 -3.94 1.57
CA VAL A 170 10.01 -4.96 0.63
C VAL A 170 9.12 -5.98 1.35
N CYS A 171 7.95 -6.22 0.79
CA CYS A 171 7.01 -7.24 1.22
C CYS A 171 6.99 -8.40 0.23
N PHE A 172 6.87 -9.61 0.73
CA PHE A 172 6.71 -10.83 -0.06
C PHE A 172 5.29 -11.35 0.14
N SER A 173 4.53 -11.55 -0.93
CA SER A 173 3.10 -11.83 -0.82
C SER A 173 2.59 -12.87 -1.82
N ALA A 174 1.50 -13.51 -1.45
CA ALA A 174 0.64 -14.30 -2.32
C ALA A 174 -0.80 -13.76 -2.16
N GLY A 175 -1.12 -12.73 -2.94
CA GLY A 175 -2.37 -11.99 -2.82
C GLY A 175 -3.61 -12.86 -3.01
N LEU A 176 -3.56 -13.82 -3.95
CA LEU A 176 -4.65 -14.79 -4.19
C LEU A 176 -4.94 -15.67 -2.97
N HIS A 177 -3.92 -15.96 -2.18
CA HIS A 177 -4.04 -16.79 -0.97
C HIS A 177 -4.10 -15.95 0.33
N ALA A 178 -4.04 -14.62 0.21
CA ALA A 178 -4.15 -13.65 1.30
C ALA A 178 -3.11 -13.83 2.42
N TRP A 179 -1.86 -14.16 2.07
CA TRP A 179 -0.75 -14.18 3.02
C TRP A 179 0.44 -13.36 2.49
N ALA A 180 1.17 -12.79 3.41
CA ALA A 180 2.35 -11.98 3.12
C ALA A 180 3.26 -11.88 4.34
N PHE A 181 4.51 -11.51 4.10
CA PHE A 181 5.47 -11.21 5.16
C PHE A 181 6.49 -10.16 4.72
N THR A 182 7.08 -9.50 5.70
CA THR A 182 8.33 -8.75 5.56
C THR A 182 9.41 -9.44 6.40
N LEU A 183 10.66 -9.05 6.23
CA LEU A 183 11.73 -9.62 7.07
C LEU A 183 11.52 -9.29 8.55
N LYS A 184 10.85 -8.19 8.88
CA LYS A 184 10.47 -7.84 10.24
C LYS A 184 9.68 -8.96 10.93
N THR A 185 8.73 -9.59 10.22
CA THR A 185 7.92 -10.69 10.73
C THR A 185 8.77 -11.84 11.26
N PHE A 186 9.75 -12.26 10.50
CA PHE A 186 10.65 -13.35 10.87
C PHE A 186 11.73 -12.89 11.85
N ALA A 187 12.22 -11.67 11.73
CA ALA A 187 13.21 -11.11 12.63
C ALA A 187 12.69 -11.03 14.06
N GLU A 188 11.43 -10.74 14.29
CA GLU A 188 10.80 -10.74 15.62
C GLU A 188 10.84 -12.10 16.30
N ILE A 189 10.67 -13.17 15.53
CA ILE A 189 10.74 -14.55 16.02
C ILE A 189 12.20 -14.94 16.34
N TYR A 190 13.09 -14.70 15.39
CA TYR A 190 14.47 -15.20 15.50
C TYR A 190 15.38 -14.30 16.35
N ALA A 191 15.08 -13.01 16.49
CA ALA A 191 15.80 -12.11 17.40
C ALA A 191 15.78 -12.62 18.84
N LYS A 192 14.62 -13.06 19.31
CA LYS A 192 14.45 -13.69 20.63
C LYS A 192 15.27 -14.97 20.76
N LYS A 193 15.26 -15.82 19.72
CA LYS A 193 15.96 -17.09 19.69
C LYS A 193 17.48 -16.95 19.71
N PHE A 194 18.02 -15.98 19.01
CA PHE A 194 19.46 -15.75 18.87
C PHE A 194 20.01 -14.68 19.83
N GLY A 195 19.15 -14.00 20.59
CA GLY A 195 19.55 -12.95 21.52
C GLY A 195 20.18 -11.73 20.85
N VAL A 196 19.73 -11.39 19.65
CA VAL A 196 20.21 -10.23 18.88
C VAL A 196 19.09 -9.21 18.69
N PRO A 197 19.40 -7.90 18.52
CA PRO A 197 18.41 -6.90 18.19
C PRO A 197 17.69 -7.23 16.89
N LYS A 198 16.40 -6.84 16.79
CA LYS A 198 15.53 -7.11 15.64
C LYS A 198 16.13 -6.57 14.32
N GLU A 199 16.66 -5.36 14.34
CA GLU A 199 17.27 -4.73 13.18
C GLU A 199 18.48 -5.52 12.64
N LYS A 200 19.33 -5.99 13.54
CA LYS A 200 20.47 -6.87 13.18
C LYS A 200 20.00 -8.23 12.67
N MET A 201 18.88 -8.75 13.19
CA MET A 201 18.31 -9.99 12.68
C MET A 201 17.75 -9.81 11.28
N MET A 202 17.11 -8.68 10.98
CA MET A 202 16.66 -8.35 9.62
C MET A 202 17.84 -8.32 8.64
N GLU A 203 18.94 -7.69 8.98
CA GLU A 203 20.16 -7.68 8.16
C GLU A 203 20.73 -9.10 7.92
N LYS A 204 20.66 -9.96 8.92
CA LYS A 204 21.12 -11.36 8.80
C LYS A 204 20.22 -12.23 7.94
N LEU A 205 18.93 -11.91 7.83
CA LEU A 205 17.96 -12.68 7.06
C LEU A 205 17.99 -12.39 5.56
N TRP A 206 18.78 -11.43 5.11
CA TRP A 206 18.91 -11.08 3.70
C TRP A 206 20.40 -10.95 3.31
N GLY A 207 20.67 -11.15 2.02
CA GLY A 207 22.04 -11.04 1.49
C GLY A 207 22.89 -12.29 1.70
N ASP A 208 24.20 -12.10 1.64
CA ASP A 208 25.17 -13.19 1.79
C ASP A 208 25.44 -13.50 3.25
N ASN A 209 24.41 -13.97 3.92
CA ASN A 209 24.46 -14.45 5.30
C ASN A 209 24.04 -15.91 5.30
N PHE A 210 24.93 -16.78 5.85
CA PHE A 210 24.74 -18.21 5.92
C PHE A 210 24.81 -18.67 7.37
N PHE A 211 24.05 -19.69 7.71
CA PHE A 211 24.02 -20.25 9.03
C PHE A 211 24.22 -21.77 9.00
N ASP A 212 25.17 -22.27 9.76
CA ASP A 212 25.33 -23.71 10.00
C ASP A 212 24.72 -24.09 11.35
N PRO A 213 23.60 -24.86 11.35
CA PRO A 213 22.94 -25.27 12.57
C PRO A 213 23.75 -26.24 13.43
N LYS A 214 24.66 -27.00 12.86
CA LYS A 214 25.51 -27.95 13.61
C LYS A 214 26.56 -27.21 14.42
N GLU A 215 27.25 -26.28 13.78
CA GLU A 215 28.27 -25.46 14.41
C GLU A 215 27.71 -24.22 15.13
N LYS A 216 26.40 -23.93 14.93
CA LYS A 216 25.71 -22.73 15.43
C LYS A 216 26.43 -21.42 15.07
N LYS A 217 26.98 -21.38 13.86
CA LYS A 217 27.84 -20.29 13.39
C LYS A 217 27.25 -19.58 12.19
N TRP A 218 27.34 -18.25 12.23
CA TRP A 218 27.02 -17.35 11.11
C TRP A 218 28.27 -17.09 10.26
N THR A 219 28.13 -17.16 8.93
CA THR A 219 29.21 -16.91 7.99
C THR A 219 28.74 -16.03 6.84
N LYS A 220 29.67 -15.31 6.21
CA LYS A 220 29.41 -14.48 5.02
C LYS A 220 29.56 -15.25 3.71
N LYS A 221 30.07 -16.45 3.76
CA LYS A 221 30.22 -17.34 2.59
C LYS A 221 29.69 -18.72 2.95
N ASN A 222 29.14 -19.40 1.95
CA ASN A 222 28.75 -20.80 2.12
C ASN A 222 30.02 -21.63 2.36
N THR A 223 30.03 -22.37 3.47
CA THR A 223 31.17 -23.22 3.84
C THR A 223 31.25 -24.51 3.01
N GLY A 224 30.22 -24.80 2.19
CA GLY A 224 30.12 -26.07 1.45
C GLY A 224 29.63 -27.24 2.28
N ALA A 225 29.40 -27.07 3.60
CA ALA A 225 28.80 -28.09 4.42
C ALA A 225 27.32 -28.29 4.05
N ALA A 226 26.88 -29.54 4.03
CA ALA A 226 25.48 -29.88 3.65
C ALA A 226 24.42 -29.21 4.54
N THR A 227 24.81 -28.81 5.76
CA THR A 227 23.93 -28.13 6.71
C THR A 227 24.01 -26.61 6.65
N CYS A 228 25.02 -26.05 5.99
CA CYS A 228 25.18 -24.61 5.81
C CYS A 228 24.33 -24.11 4.64
N SER A 229 23.40 -23.23 4.92
CA SER A 229 22.56 -22.62 3.90
C SER A 229 22.31 -21.15 4.15
N ARG A 230 21.89 -20.42 3.11
CA ARG A 230 21.54 -19.01 3.23
C ARG A 230 20.45 -18.79 4.26
N ALA A 231 20.61 -17.76 5.08
CA ALA A 231 19.67 -17.48 6.16
C ALA A 231 18.23 -17.27 5.66
N PHE A 232 18.04 -16.52 4.60
CA PHE A 232 16.71 -16.33 3.99
C PHE A 232 16.06 -17.67 3.60
N VAL A 233 16.83 -18.55 2.99
CA VAL A 233 16.35 -19.88 2.59
C VAL A 233 16.03 -20.74 3.80
N GLN A 234 16.94 -20.82 4.76
CA GLN A 234 16.83 -21.68 5.91
C GLN A 234 15.74 -21.27 6.91
N PHE A 235 15.60 -19.96 7.16
CA PHE A 235 14.73 -19.44 8.21
C PHE A 235 13.38 -18.94 7.68
N ILE A 236 13.26 -18.65 6.38
CA ILE A 236 12.05 -18.10 5.78
C ILE A 236 11.47 -19.01 4.71
N TYR A 237 12.19 -19.24 3.62
CA TYR A 237 11.66 -19.95 2.45
C TYR A 237 11.33 -21.42 2.74
N ASN A 238 12.27 -22.16 3.31
CA ASN A 238 12.09 -23.57 3.61
C ASN A 238 10.99 -23.85 4.66
N PRO A 239 10.85 -23.11 5.75
CA PRO A 239 9.71 -23.25 6.64
C PRO A 239 8.36 -23.06 5.96
N ILE A 240 8.23 -22.05 5.08
CA ILE A 240 7.01 -21.82 4.31
C ILE A 240 6.76 -22.99 3.34
N LYS A 241 7.78 -23.43 2.61
CA LYS A 241 7.69 -24.59 1.70
C LYS A 241 7.20 -25.84 2.43
N LYS A 242 7.74 -26.11 3.63
CA LYS A 242 7.34 -27.27 4.45
C LYS A 242 5.85 -27.22 4.84
N VAL A 243 5.35 -26.06 5.25
CA VAL A 243 3.91 -25.91 5.61
C VAL A 243 3.05 -26.14 4.37
N ILE A 244 3.40 -25.54 3.25
CA ILE A 244 2.66 -25.67 1.99
C ILE A 244 2.67 -27.13 1.50
N ASP A 245 3.83 -27.77 1.48
CA ASP A 245 3.99 -29.16 1.04
C ASP A 245 3.21 -30.12 1.95
N ALA A 246 3.22 -29.92 3.25
CA ALA A 246 2.47 -30.73 4.20
C ALA A 246 0.95 -30.62 3.95
N CYS A 247 0.45 -29.44 3.69
CA CYS A 247 -0.97 -29.22 3.38
C CYS A 247 -1.35 -29.85 2.02
N MET A 248 -0.51 -29.67 1.00
CA MET A 248 -0.79 -30.15 -0.36
C MET A 248 -0.66 -31.68 -0.51
N ASN A 249 0.21 -32.31 0.31
CA ASN A 249 0.43 -33.78 0.32
C ASN A 249 -0.44 -34.49 1.36
N GLU A 250 -1.51 -33.85 1.84
CA GLU A 250 -2.46 -34.42 2.80
C GLU A 250 -1.86 -34.82 4.16
N LYS A 251 -0.69 -34.26 4.50
CA LYS A 251 -0.02 -34.47 5.78
C LYS A 251 -0.48 -33.44 6.82
N ARG A 252 -1.78 -33.44 7.09
CA ARG A 252 -2.44 -32.48 7.97
C ARG A 252 -1.79 -32.37 9.34
N ASP A 253 -1.45 -33.52 9.97
CA ASP A 253 -0.87 -33.56 11.29
C ASP A 253 0.52 -32.90 11.36
N GLU A 254 1.32 -33.06 10.29
CA GLU A 254 2.60 -32.37 10.18
C GLU A 254 2.41 -30.85 10.08
N ALA A 255 1.46 -30.39 9.25
CA ALA A 255 1.14 -28.98 9.12
C ALA A 255 0.66 -28.40 10.47
N PHE A 256 -0.23 -29.08 11.17
CA PHE A 256 -0.73 -28.65 12.49
C PHE A 256 0.36 -28.61 13.53
N THR A 257 1.25 -29.59 13.56
CA THR A 257 2.41 -29.60 14.45
C THR A 257 3.33 -28.41 14.21
N MET A 258 3.55 -28.03 12.96
CA MET A 258 4.34 -26.85 12.62
C MET A 258 3.66 -25.56 13.10
N LEU A 259 2.35 -25.42 12.89
CA LEU A 259 1.58 -24.26 13.37
C LEU A 259 1.54 -24.16 14.90
N GLN A 260 1.49 -25.29 15.60
CA GLN A 260 1.60 -25.34 17.06
C GLN A 260 2.96 -24.83 17.55
N LYS A 261 4.04 -25.25 16.90
CA LYS A 261 5.41 -24.78 17.22
C LYS A 261 5.59 -23.27 16.95
N LEU A 262 4.81 -22.72 16.03
CA LEU A 262 4.79 -21.30 15.69
C LEU A 262 3.81 -20.49 16.58
N ASN A 263 3.07 -21.15 17.48
CA ASN A 263 2.04 -20.55 18.34
C ASN A 263 0.92 -19.84 17.56
N VAL A 264 0.57 -20.33 16.39
CA VAL A 264 -0.50 -19.77 15.55
C VAL A 264 -1.65 -20.76 15.27
N PHE A 265 -1.55 -21.98 15.76
CA PHE A 265 -2.57 -23.03 15.54
C PHE A 265 -3.96 -22.62 16.05
N ASP A 266 -4.02 -21.90 17.16
CA ASP A 266 -5.29 -21.44 17.76
C ASP A 266 -5.99 -20.34 16.95
N ARG A 267 -5.31 -19.77 15.96
CA ARG A 267 -5.92 -18.84 15.01
C ARG A 267 -6.77 -19.54 13.94
N LEU A 268 -6.61 -20.87 13.79
CA LEU A 268 -7.46 -21.68 12.92
C LEU A 268 -8.84 -21.88 13.54
N LYS A 269 -9.88 -21.61 12.77
CA LYS A 269 -11.25 -21.92 13.18
C LYS A 269 -11.47 -23.43 13.22
N PRO A 270 -12.39 -23.95 14.05
CA PRO A 270 -12.71 -25.38 14.08
C PRO A 270 -13.03 -25.97 12.69
N ALA A 271 -13.81 -25.26 11.88
CA ALA A 271 -14.16 -25.68 10.51
C ALA A 271 -12.96 -25.74 9.56
N ASP A 272 -11.92 -24.92 9.79
CA ASP A 272 -10.71 -24.91 8.95
C ASP A 272 -9.87 -26.19 9.18
N LYS A 273 -9.99 -26.81 10.35
CA LYS A 273 -9.24 -28.02 10.71
C LYS A 273 -9.69 -29.28 9.95
N ASP A 274 -10.88 -29.25 9.38
CA ASP A 274 -11.43 -30.34 8.56
C ASP A 274 -11.09 -30.21 7.06
N LEU A 275 -10.49 -29.10 6.65
CA LEU A 275 -10.08 -28.86 5.26
C LEU A 275 -8.86 -29.70 4.87
N ASN A 276 -8.70 -29.92 3.56
CA ASN A 276 -7.57 -30.61 2.96
C ASN A 276 -7.04 -29.85 1.74
N GLY A 277 -5.79 -30.13 1.36
CA GLY A 277 -5.18 -29.60 0.15
C GLY A 277 -5.10 -28.07 0.12
N LYS A 278 -5.40 -27.48 -1.00
CA LYS A 278 -5.27 -26.04 -1.25
C LYS A 278 -6.13 -25.17 -0.30
N PRO A 279 -7.40 -25.50 0.04
CA PRO A 279 -8.17 -24.77 1.04
C PRO A 279 -7.50 -24.77 2.41
N LEU A 280 -6.99 -25.91 2.87
CA LEU A 280 -6.24 -26.02 4.13
C LEU A 280 -4.99 -25.16 4.11
N MET A 281 -4.21 -25.25 3.04
CA MET A 281 -2.99 -24.46 2.86
C MET A 281 -3.26 -22.96 2.94
N LYS A 282 -4.31 -22.47 2.26
CA LYS A 282 -4.73 -21.06 2.35
C LYS A 282 -4.98 -20.65 3.81
N ARG A 283 -5.73 -21.45 4.56
CA ARG A 283 -6.06 -21.13 5.96
C ARG A 283 -4.85 -21.19 6.90
N CYS A 284 -4.00 -22.18 6.72
CA CYS A 284 -2.75 -22.29 7.49
C CYS A 284 -1.85 -21.08 7.24
N MET A 285 -1.65 -20.70 6.00
CA MET A 285 -0.81 -19.55 5.66
C MET A 285 -1.41 -18.22 6.12
N GLN A 286 -2.72 -18.02 6.01
CA GLN A 286 -3.41 -16.84 6.53
C GLN A 286 -3.32 -16.73 8.05
N SER A 287 -3.34 -17.86 8.76
CA SER A 287 -3.20 -17.90 10.21
C SER A 287 -1.78 -17.58 10.67
N TRP A 288 -0.79 -18.02 9.92
CA TRP A 288 0.61 -17.78 10.22
C TRP A 288 1.09 -16.41 9.80
N LEU A 289 0.85 -16.05 8.52
CA LEU A 289 1.36 -14.84 7.86
C LEU A 289 0.20 -14.05 7.22
N PRO A 290 -0.70 -13.45 8.01
CA PRO A 290 -1.84 -12.73 7.45
C PRO A 290 -1.37 -11.52 6.64
N ALA A 291 -1.85 -11.41 5.39
CA ALA A 291 -1.41 -10.37 4.45
C ALA A 291 -1.66 -8.95 4.96
N HIS A 292 -2.76 -8.73 5.67
CA HIS A 292 -3.11 -7.41 6.17
C HIS A 292 -2.12 -6.87 7.22
N GLU A 293 -1.62 -7.71 8.12
CA GLU A 293 -0.63 -7.30 9.12
C GLU A 293 0.66 -6.82 8.44
N ALA A 294 1.18 -7.61 7.48
CA ALA A 294 2.41 -7.25 6.76
C ALA A 294 2.25 -5.99 5.92
N LEU A 295 1.17 -5.89 5.14
CA LEU A 295 0.95 -4.76 4.22
C LEU A 295 0.62 -3.46 4.96
N LEU A 296 -0.22 -3.51 5.99
CA LEU A 296 -0.58 -2.32 6.76
C LEU A 296 0.62 -1.79 7.55
N MET A 297 1.39 -2.67 8.18
CA MET A 297 2.63 -2.28 8.86
C MET A 297 3.68 -1.73 7.89
N LEU A 298 3.81 -2.31 6.71
CA LEU A 298 4.68 -1.78 5.66
C LEU A 298 4.31 -0.33 5.29
N MET A 299 3.02 -0.06 5.09
CA MET A 299 2.53 1.27 4.74
C MET A 299 2.73 2.27 5.90
N ILE A 300 2.35 1.90 7.11
CA ILE A 300 2.44 2.77 8.29
C ILE A 300 3.90 3.14 8.60
N HIS A 301 4.82 2.18 8.56
CA HIS A 301 6.22 2.42 8.89
C HIS A 301 7.01 3.12 7.77
N HIS A 302 6.73 2.84 6.52
CA HIS A 302 7.62 3.19 5.41
C HIS A 302 7.03 4.14 4.37
N LEU A 303 5.72 4.31 4.32
CA LEU A 303 5.11 5.35 3.49
C LEU A 303 4.90 6.63 4.30
N PRO A 304 5.11 7.81 3.69
CA PRO A 304 4.96 9.07 4.41
C PRO A 304 3.49 9.35 4.72
N SER A 305 3.23 9.91 5.90
CA SER A 305 1.93 10.51 6.22
C SER A 305 1.72 11.79 5.41
N PRO A 306 0.48 12.29 5.27
CA PRO A 306 0.22 13.59 4.66
C PRO A 306 1.05 14.72 5.30
N LEU A 307 1.18 14.73 6.62
CA LEU A 307 1.98 15.71 7.35
C LEU A 307 3.46 15.70 6.95
N THR A 308 4.02 14.53 6.67
CA THR A 308 5.40 14.36 6.21
C THR A 308 5.54 14.69 4.72
N ALA A 309 4.68 14.12 3.88
CA ALA A 309 4.77 14.23 2.43
C ALA A 309 4.45 15.61 1.90
N GLN A 310 3.49 16.32 2.46
CA GLN A 310 3.10 17.65 1.97
C GLN A 310 4.20 18.69 2.14
N LYS A 311 5.15 18.50 3.05
CA LYS A 311 6.29 19.39 3.22
C LYS A 311 7.17 19.52 1.97
N TYR A 312 7.29 18.46 1.17
CA TYR A 312 8.07 18.48 -0.07
C TYR A 312 7.20 18.38 -1.33
N ARG A 313 5.95 17.92 -1.22
CA ARG A 313 5.05 17.81 -2.37
C ARG A 313 4.33 19.10 -2.74
N THR A 314 4.09 20.00 -1.79
CA THR A 314 3.43 21.29 -2.04
C THR A 314 4.13 22.06 -3.15
N GLU A 315 5.44 22.07 -3.18
CA GLU A 315 6.27 22.74 -4.19
C GLU A 315 6.01 22.25 -5.63
N THR A 316 5.66 20.98 -5.80
CA THR A 316 5.36 20.39 -7.11
C THR A 316 3.87 20.46 -7.49
N LEU A 317 2.99 20.61 -6.51
CA LEU A 317 1.54 20.57 -6.73
C LEU A 317 0.90 21.95 -6.78
N TYR A 318 1.45 22.92 -6.02
CA TYR A 318 0.91 24.26 -5.91
C TYR A 318 1.62 25.21 -6.86
N GLU A 319 0.87 25.87 -7.73
CA GLU A 319 1.38 26.80 -8.76
C GLU A 319 1.51 28.24 -8.24
N GLY A 320 0.97 28.53 -7.07
CA GLY A 320 1.07 29.83 -6.43
C GLY A 320 2.40 30.09 -5.72
N PRO A 321 2.56 31.26 -5.10
CA PRO A 321 3.76 31.59 -4.32
C PRO A 321 3.97 30.65 -3.14
N MET A 322 5.22 30.21 -2.92
CA MET A 322 5.54 29.28 -1.81
C MET A 322 5.56 29.95 -0.43
N ASP A 323 5.44 31.25 -0.36
CA ASP A 323 5.42 32.07 0.85
C ASP A 323 4.02 32.59 1.24
N ASP A 324 2.97 32.18 0.53
CA ASP A 324 1.61 32.57 0.84
C ASP A 324 0.97 31.70 1.94
N LYS A 325 -0.21 32.10 2.39
CA LYS A 325 -0.97 31.40 3.44
C LYS A 325 -1.38 29.98 3.04
N TYR A 326 -1.59 29.72 1.74
CA TYR A 326 -1.98 28.41 1.23
C TYR A 326 -0.81 27.45 1.21
N ALA A 327 0.35 27.90 0.72
CA ALA A 327 1.56 27.08 0.73
C ALA A 327 1.95 26.71 2.16
N ASP A 328 1.88 27.64 3.11
CA ASP A 328 2.15 27.37 4.53
C ASP A 328 1.17 26.34 5.11
N ALA A 329 -0.13 26.52 4.90
CA ALA A 329 -1.15 25.59 5.39
C ALA A 329 -1.04 24.19 4.75
N MET A 330 -0.73 24.09 3.47
CA MET A 330 -0.49 22.81 2.76
C MET A 330 0.77 22.12 3.27
N ASN A 331 1.87 22.85 3.48
CA ASN A 331 3.11 22.31 4.03
C ASN A 331 2.92 21.72 5.44
N ASN A 332 2.05 22.32 6.23
CA ASN A 332 1.75 21.88 7.58
C ASN A 332 0.56 20.91 7.65
N CYS A 333 -0.08 20.61 6.53
CA CYS A 333 -1.31 19.81 6.49
C CYS A 333 -2.34 20.28 7.54
N ASP A 334 -2.54 21.60 7.61
CA ASP A 334 -3.29 22.27 8.67
C ASP A 334 -4.80 22.14 8.45
N PRO A 335 -5.53 21.43 9.30
CA PRO A 335 -6.98 21.30 9.17
C PRO A 335 -7.75 22.58 9.52
N ASN A 336 -7.13 23.53 10.19
CA ASN A 336 -7.71 24.81 10.58
C ASN A 336 -7.29 25.98 9.66
N GLY A 337 -6.44 25.69 8.68
CA GLY A 337 -5.98 26.67 7.71
C GLY A 337 -7.00 26.97 6.61
N PRO A 338 -6.64 27.81 5.63
CA PRO A 338 -7.48 28.07 4.46
C PRO A 338 -7.70 26.76 3.68
N LEU A 339 -8.93 26.59 3.16
CA LEU A 339 -9.30 25.39 2.44
C LEU A 339 -8.57 25.32 1.10
N MET A 340 -7.94 24.16 0.84
CA MET A 340 -7.37 23.81 -0.45
C MET A 340 -7.68 22.36 -0.77
N VAL A 341 -8.54 22.13 -1.77
CA VAL A 341 -8.93 20.81 -2.25
C VAL A 341 -8.57 20.67 -3.72
N TYR A 342 -7.92 19.59 -4.06
CA TYR A 342 -7.71 19.21 -5.45
C TYR A 342 -8.69 18.10 -5.84
N VAL A 343 -9.54 18.37 -6.83
CA VAL A 343 -10.43 17.39 -7.45
C VAL A 343 -9.70 16.74 -8.62
N SER A 344 -9.43 15.46 -8.52
CA SER A 344 -8.66 14.73 -9.54
C SER A 344 -9.53 14.14 -10.63
N LYS A 345 -10.77 13.78 -10.30
CA LYS A 345 -11.71 13.18 -11.27
C LYS A 345 -13.16 13.25 -10.81
N MET A 346 -14.06 12.95 -11.76
CA MET A 346 -15.48 12.79 -11.51
C MET A 346 -15.85 11.32 -11.51
N ILE A 347 -16.52 10.86 -10.46
CA ILE A 347 -16.97 9.48 -10.28
C ILE A 347 -18.47 9.41 -10.49
N PRO A 348 -19.00 8.49 -11.34
CA PRO A 348 -20.44 8.34 -11.52
C PRO A 348 -21.15 7.98 -10.22
N SER A 349 -22.25 8.66 -9.94
CA SER A 349 -23.17 8.30 -8.85
C SER A 349 -24.09 7.15 -9.28
N GLN A 350 -24.76 6.53 -8.30
CA GLN A 350 -25.85 5.58 -8.57
C GLN A 350 -27.04 6.27 -9.23
N ASP A 351 -27.23 7.56 -8.98
CA ASP A 351 -28.24 8.38 -9.65
C ASP A 351 -27.79 8.67 -11.10
N LYS A 352 -28.58 8.24 -12.07
CA LYS A 352 -28.24 8.40 -13.49
C LYS A 352 -27.98 9.87 -13.84
N GLY A 353 -26.82 10.11 -14.46
CA GLY A 353 -26.41 11.42 -14.93
C GLY A 353 -25.81 12.35 -13.87
N ARG A 354 -25.61 11.87 -12.64
CA ARG A 354 -24.94 12.62 -11.57
C ARG A 354 -23.54 12.07 -11.29
N PHE A 355 -22.66 12.94 -10.83
CA PHE A 355 -21.26 12.61 -10.55
C PHE A 355 -20.83 13.18 -9.20
N PHE A 356 -19.88 12.48 -8.56
CA PHE A 356 -19.14 12.98 -7.41
C PHE A 356 -17.82 13.59 -7.86
N ALA A 357 -17.46 14.73 -7.30
CA ALA A 357 -16.12 15.29 -7.43
C ALA A 357 -15.19 14.61 -6.43
N PHE A 358 -14.30 13.74 -6.90
CA PHE A 358 -13.38 13.00 -6.06
C PHE A 358 -12.00 13.67 -6.03
N GLY A 359 -11.48 13.90 -4.84
CA GLY A 359 -10.21 14.56 -4.66
C GLY A 359 -9.63 14.41 -3.27
N ARG A 360 -8.68 15.28 -2.94
CA ARG A 360 -7.99 15.33 -1.65
C ARG A 360 -8.02 16.73 -1.05
N VAL A 361 -8.22 16.77 0.24
CA VAL A 361 -8.07 17.99 1.04
C VAL A 361 -6.61 18.13 1.44
N PHE A 362 -5.94 19.18 0.96
CA PHE A 362 -4.53 19.47 1.28
C PHE A 362 -4.38 20.42 2.47
N SER A 363 -5.33 21.33 2.67
CA SER A 363 -5.40 22.20 3.85
C SER A 363 -6.85 22.57 4.16
N GLY A 364 -7.10 22.96 5.38
CA GLY A 364 -8.45 23.27 5.86
C GLY A 364 -9.29 22.03 6.09
N THR A 365 -10.58 22.23 6.30
CA THR A 365 -11.59 21.18 6.48
C THR A 365 -12.79 21.50 5.61
N ILE A 366 -13.18 20.58 4.72
CA ILE A 366 -14.37 20.73 3.90
C ILE A 366 -15.58 20.12 4.57
N ALA A 367 -16.70 20.82 4.58
CA ALA A 367 -17.94 20.39 5.23
C ALA A 367 -19.14 20.54 4.29
N ALA A 368 -20.18 19.75 4.56
CA ALA A 368 -21.47 19.90 3.89
C ALA A 368 -22.07 21.30 4.15
N GLY A 369 -22.65 21.90 3.13
CA GLY A 369 -23.23 23.25 3.20
C GLY A 369 -22.24 24.41 3.07
N MET A 370 -20.94 24.13 3.03
CA MET A 370 -19.91 25.15 2.90
C MET A 370 -19.96 25.80 1.50
N LYS A 371 -19.85 27.14 1.47
CA LYS A 371 -19.65 27.87 0.24
C LYS A 371 -18.20 27.79 -0.20
N VAL A 372 -17.98 27.39 -1.42
CA VAL A 372 -16.64 27.17 -1.97
C VAL A 372 -16.46 27.90 -3.30
N ARG A 373 -15.21 28.23 -3.59
CA ARG A 373 -14.75 28.79 -4.85
C ARG A 373 -14.13 27.65 -5.67
N ILE A 374 -14.64 27.43 -6.87
CA ILE A 374 -14.22 26.37 -7.77
C ILE A 374 -13.44 26.97 -8.93
N MET A 375 -12.18 26.61 -9.07
CA MET A 375 -11.31 27.03 -10.13
C MET A 375 -11.05 25.85 -11.07
N GLY A 376 -11.54 25.92 -12.29
CA GLY A 376 -11.35 24.88 -13.31
C GLY A 376 -9.97 24.96 -13.98
N PRO A 377 -9.68 24.03 -14.92
CA PRO A 377 -8.35 23.95 -15.56
C PRO A 377 -8.01 25.15 -16.44
N ASN A 378 -9.00 25.92 -16.87
CA ASN A 378 -8.80 27.12 -17.70
C ASN A 378 -8.90 28.43 -16.91
N TYR A 379 -8.91 28.35 -15.59
CA TYR A 379 -8.93 29.53 -14.74
C TYR A 379 -7.60 30.28 -14.82
N ILE A 380 -7.72 31.61 -14.88
CA ILE A 380 -6.58 32.52 -14.85
C ILE A 380 -6.83 33.52 -13.71
N PRO A 381 -5.89 33.72 -12.78
CA PRO A 381 -6.00 34.68 -11.70
C PRO A 381 -6.44 36.08 -12.17
N GLY A 382 -7.39 36.67 -11.45
CA GLY A 382 -7.97 37.98 -11.80
C GLY A 382 -9.06 37.95 -12.87
N GLN A 383 -9.38 36.80 -13.47
CA GLN A 383 -10.44 36.63 -14.44
C GLN A 383 -11.60 35.81 -13.92
N LYS A 384 -12.80 36.04 -14.47
CA LYS A 384 -14.00 35.25 -14.09
C LYS A 384 -14.20 33.99 -14.95
N LYS A 385 -13.27 33.69 -15.81
CA LYS A 385 -13.35 32.52 -16.68
C LYS A 385 -13.06 31.25 -15.88
N ASP A 386 -13.92 30.24 -16.02
CA ASP A 386 -13.80 28.94 -15.36
C ASP A 386 -13.71 29.04 -13.81
N LEU A 387 -14.47 29.98 -13.27
CA LEU A 387 -14.56 30.30 -11.85
C LEU A 387 -16.00 30.26 -11.39
N TYR A 388 -16.30 29.49 -10.35
CA TYR A 388 -17.66 29.32 -9.82
C TYR A 388 -17.66 29.46 -8.30
N LEU A 389 -18.71 30.08 -7.76
CA LEU A 389 -19.01 30.14 -6.34
C LEU A 389 -20.25 29.31 -6.06
N LYS A 390 -20.11 28.19 -5.38
CA LYS A 390 -21.18 27.21 -5.14
C LYS A 390 -21.10 26.65 -3.72
N SER A 391 -22.20 26.03 -3.29
CA SER A 391 -22.24 25.33 -2.00
C SER A 391 -22.10 23.83 -2.22
N VAL A 392 -21.30 23.19 -1.37
CA VAL A 392 -21.19 21.73 -1.29
C VAL A 392 -22.46 21.18 -0.68
N GLN A 393 -23.17 20.31 -1.38
CA GLN A 393 -24.42 19.71 -0.84
C GLN A 393 -24.12 18.67 0.23
N ARG A 394 -23.19 17.75 -0.05
CA ARG A 394 -22.77 16.70 0.90
C ARG A 394 -21.30 16.38 0.70
N THR A 395 -20.68 15.94 1.78
CA THR A 395 -19.35 15.34 1.81
C THR A 395 -19.49 13.84 2.05
N VAL A 396 -18.77 13.04 1.28
CA VAL A 396 -18.90 11.58 1.25
C VAL A 396 -17.52 10.93 1.28
N LEU A 397 -17.39 9.84 2.04
CA LEU A 397 -16.25 8.94 1.95
C LEU A 397 -16.57 7.81 0.97
N CYS A 398 -15.63 7.53 0.08
CA CYS A 398 -15.73 6.39 -0.84
C CYS A 398 -15.21 5.13 -0.16
N MET A 399 -16.06 4.10 -0.14
CA MET A 399 -15.76 2.79 0.42
C MET A 399 -15.93 1.71 -0.68
N GLY A 400 -15.22 1.86 -1.80
CA GLY A 400 -15.44 1.08 -3.00
C GLY A 400 -16.80 1.38 -3.64
N ARG A 401 -17.70 0.40 -3.65
CA ARG A 401 -19.08 0.58 -4.14
C ARG A 401 -19.99 1.29 -3.16
N ARG A 402 -19.63 1.31 -1.88
CA ARG A 402 -20.41 2.01 -0.84
C ARG A 402 -19.91 3.44 -0.71
N GLN A 403 -20.81 4.31 -0.31
CA GLN A 403 -20.55 5.71 -0.07
C GLN A 403 -21.17 6.07 1.28
N GLU A 404 -20.37 6.66 2.14
CA GLU A 404 -20.80 7.06 3.49
C GLU A 404 -20.79 8.58 3.60
N ALA A 405 -21.93 9.15 3.92
CA ALA A 405 -22.02 10.58 4.18
C ALA A 405 -21.32 10.92 5.51
N VAL A 406 -20.52 11.96 5.49
CA VAL A 406 -19.80 12.48 6.65
C VAL A 406 -20.06 13.97 6.79
N GLU A 407 -19.95 14.51 8.00
CA GLU A 407 -20.17 15.94 8.24
C GLU A 407 -19.08 16.79 7.63
N ASP A 408 -17.84 16.40 7.83
CA ASP A 408 -16.67 17.10 7.32
C ASP A 408 -15.51 16.13 7.00
N VAL A 409 -14.52 16.63 6.28
CA VAL A 409 -13.27 15.93 5.98
C VAL A 409 -12.09 16.90 6.15
N PRO A 410 -11.19 16.62 7.10
CA PRO A 410 -10.02 17.46 7.34
C PRO A 410 -8.88 17.20 6.33
N ALA A 411 -7.90 18.10 6.34
CA ALA A 411 -6.69 18.02 5.54
C ALA A 411 -6.00 16.64 5.65
N GLY A 412 -5.46 16.18 4.56
CA GLY A 412 -4.75 14.90 4.44
C GLY A 412 -5.62 13.72 4.00
N ASN A 413 -6.93 13.89 3.90
CA ASN A 413 -7.87 12.84 3.53
C ASN A 413 -8.44 13.02 2.12
N THR A 414 -8.87 11.90 1.52
CA THR A 414 -9.65 11.91 0.29
C THR A 414 -11.12 12.16 0.59
N VAL A 415 -11.81 12.77 -0.35
CA VAL A 415 -13.23 13.13 -0.22
C VAL A 415 -13.92 13.07 -1.56
N ALA A 416 -15.22 12.74 -1.55
CA ALA A 416 -16.11 12.90 -2.69
C ALA A 416 -17.16 13.98 -2.35
N LEU A 417 -17.32 14.95 -3.25
CA LEU A 417 -18.20 16.10 -3.07
C LEU A 417 -19.42 15.98 -3.97
N VAL A 418 -20.59 16.18 -3.37
CA VAL A 418 -21.89 16.16 -4.07
C VAL A 418 -22.34 17.59 -4.35
N GLY A 419 -22.89 17.80 -5.55
CA GLY A 419 -23.52 19.05 -5.95
C GLY A 419 -22.66 19.98 -6.79
N LEU A 420 -21.46 19.52 -7.19
CA LEU A 420 -20.50 20.31 -7.98
C LEU A 420 -20.34 19.80 -9.42
N ASP A 421 -21.02 18.75 -9.79
CA ASP A 421 -20.90 18.04 -11.08
C ASP A 421 -21.26 18.88 -12.30
N GLN A 422 -22.08 19.91 -12.15
CA GLN A 422 -22.41 20.85 -13.25
C GLN A 422 -21.28 21.86 -13.55
N PHE A 423 -20.35 22.03 -12.62
CA PHE A 423 -19.30 23.06 -12.68
C PHE A 423 -17.90 22.47 -12.89
N ILE A 424 -17.73 21.18 -12.68
CA ILE A 424 -16.45 20.47 -12.80
C ILE A 424 -16.60 19.38 -13.86
N THR A 425 -15.83 19.50 -14.95
CA THR A 425 -15.83 18.49 -16.02
C THR A 425 -14.79 17.41 -15.86
N LYS A 426 -13.59 17.76 -15.39
CA LYS A 426 -12.47 16.82 -15.19
C LYS A 426 -11.82 17.00 -13.82
N ASN A 427 -11.08 18.08 -13.66
CA ASN A 427 -10.39 18.43 -12.43
C ASN A 427 -10.67 19.88 -12.07
N ALA A 428 -10.42 20.23 -10.82
CA ALA A 428 -10.57 21.58 -10.32
C ALA A 428 -9.80 21.76 -9.01
N THR A 429 -9.55 23.01 -8.65
CA THR A 429 -9.10 23.41 -7.31
C THR A 429 -10.24 24.09 -6.60
N ILE A 430 -10.42 23.76 -5.33
CA ILE A 430 -11.49 24.32 -4.48
C ILE A 430 -10.87 25.03 -3.30
N THR A 431 -11.30 26.26 -3.08
CA THR A 431 -10.96 27.10 -1.93
C THR A 431 -12.22 27.65 -1.25
N ASN A 432 -12.07 28.27 -0.10
CA ASN A 432 -13.21 28.85 0.64
C ASN A 432 -13.16 30.40 0.73
N ASP A 433 -12.13 31.04 0.22
CA ASP A 433 -12.02 32.49 0.24
C ASP A 433 -12.57 33.13 -1.05
N LYS A 434 -13.36 34.18 -0.89
CA LYS A 434 -13.97 34.89 -2.02
C LYS A 434 -12.98 35.73 -2.81
N ASN A 435 -11.84 36.08 -2.21
CA ASN A 435 -10.86 37.03 -2.73
C ASN A 435 -9.53 36.36 -3.12
N ASP A 436 -9.46 35.02 -3.08
CA ASP A 436 -8.23 34.31 -3.40
C ASP A 436 -8.11 34.09 -4.90
N ASP A 437 -7.14 34.70 -5.49
CA ASP A 437 -6.74 34.52 -6.89
C ASP A 437 -5.57 33.56 -7.05
#